data_094755cfbf8921c1a2bfd1e467398823
#
_entry.id   094755cfbf8921c1a2bfd1e467398823
#
_cell.length_a   1.000
_cell.length_b   1.000
_cell.length_c   1.000
_cell.angle_alpha   90.00
_cell.angle_beta   90.00
_cell.angle_gamma   90.00
#
_symmetry.space_group_name_H-M   'P 1'
#
loop_
_entity.id
_entity.type
_entity.pdbx_description
1 polymer ?
#
loop_
_entity_poly.entity_id
_entity_poly.type
_entity_poly.pdbx_seq_one_letter_code
_entity_poly.pdbx_strand_id
1 'polypeptide(L)'
;FMTINDQMRLSSVFYWSGGSGGGSGTYRNNDGFIWDYSGPSRIFDLDATIAMNKSAETRKGEAKGLGESDAILRNSINRQDTYGLISKLSYDLNAETTVEVGLDWRTAEIEHAREVRDLLGGDYFVETSDDNRPDGYQAGLGDIIAYHNTNTVDWLGFFAQGNYTKDAISAYGMAGFSSITYTHQN
;
A
#
# COMPACT_ATOMS: atom_id res chain seq x y z
N PHE A 1 -13.83 27.73 3.04
CA PHE A 1 -14.59 28.65 2.16
C PHE A 1 -14.37 30.08 2.61
N MET A 2 -14.07 30.96 1.68
CA MET A 2 -13.79 32.38 1.94
C MET A 2 -14.42 33.22 0.83
N THR A 3 -15.23 34.21 1.21
CA THR A 3 -15.67 35.26 0.30
C THR A 3 -14.63 36.37 0.30
N ILE A 4 -14.01 36.62 -0.85
CA ILE A 4 -12.98 37.64 -1.00
C ILE A 4 -13.64 39.03 -1.21
N ASN A 5 -14.65 39.05 -2.06
CA ASN A 5 -15.54 40.20 -2.30
C ASN A 5 -16.86 39.69 -2.90
N ASP A 6 -17.73 40.60 -3.31
CA ASP A 6 -19.06 40.28 -3.85
C ASP A 6 -19.01 39.39 -5.13
N GLN A 7 -17.91 39.40 -5.85
CA GLN A 7 -17.74 38.68 -7.11
C GLN A 7 -16.79 37.48 -6.98
N MET A 8 -16.00 37.39 -5.90
CA MET A 8 -14.93 36.38 -5.78
C MET A 8 -15.09 35.51 -4.56
N ARG A 9 -15.07 34.21 -4.75
CA ARG A 9 -15.17 33.19 -3.71
C ARG A 9 -14.05 32.16 -3.87
N LEU A 10 -13.34 31.87 -2.80
CA LEU A 10 -12.32 30.83 -2.71
C LEU A 10 -12.85 29.66 -1.87
N SER A 11 -12.76 28.45 -2.41
CA SER A 11 -13.01 27.22 -1.68
C SER A 11 -11.77 26.36 -1.74
N SER A 12 -11.23 26.00 -0.57
CA SER A 12 -10.06 25.13 -0.47
C SER A 12 -10.30 24.05 0.57
N VAL A 13 -9.86 22.85 0.25
CA VAL A 13 -9.87 21.69 1.13
C VAL A 13 -8.47 21.12 1.13
N PHE A 14 -7.84 21.10 2.29
CA PHE A 14 -6.65 20.31 2.56
C PHE A 14 -7.10 19.05 3.31
N TYR A 15 -6.58 17.90 2.93
CA TYR A 15 -6.89 16.64 3.59
C TYR A 15 -5.65 15.77 3.74
N TRP A 16 -5.69 14.94 4.76
CA TRP A 16 -4.80 13.83 4.98
C TRP A 16 -5.64 12.56 5.15
N SER A 17 -5.17 11.48 4.56
CA SER A 17 -5.75 10.15 4.71
C SER A 17 -4.63 9.16 4.93
N GLY A 18 -4.65 8.48 6.06
CA GLY A 18 -3.71 7.42 6.40
C GLY A 18 -4.43 6.08 6.54
N GLY A 19 -3.77 5.01 6.10
CA GLY A 19 -4.28 3.67 6.22
C GLY A 19 -3.16 2.67 6.46
N SER A 20 -3.43 1.68 7.31
CA SER A 20 -2.55 0.53 7.51
C SER A 20 -3.40 -0.73 7.51
N GLY A 21 -2.96 -1.70 6.75
CA GLY A 21 -3.62 -2.98 6.66
C GLY A 21 -2.65 -4.07 6.27
N GLY A 22 -3.13 -5.30 6.30
CA GLY A 22 -2.30 -6.43 5.92
C GLY A 22 -3.05 -7.74 6.07
N GLY A 23 -2.37 -8.81 5.70
CA GLY A 23 -2.90 -10.15 5.84
C GLY A 23 -1.80 -11.13 6.22
N SER A 24 -2.13 -12.02 7.15
CA SER A 24 -1.23 -13.12 7.51
C SER A 24 -1.38 -14.26 6.52
N GLY A 25 -0.29 -14.97 6.32
CA GLY A 25 -0.24 -16.15 5.48
C GLY A 25 0.99 -16.97 5.77
N THR A 26 1.06 -18.10 5.10
CA THR A 26 2.21 -19.00 5.18
C THR A 26 3.36 -18.51 4.29
N TYR A 27 4.59 -18.75 4.74
CA TYR A 27 5.81 -18.52 3.97
C TYR A 27 6.81 -19.62 4.30
N ARG A 28 7.57 -20.10 3.32
CA ARG A 28 8.40 -21.29 3.52
C ARG A 28 9.61 -21.34 2.59
N ASN A 29 10.63 -21.99 3.08
CA ASN A 29 11.63 -22.67 2.27
C ASN A 29 11.20 -24.13 2.09
N ASN A 30 11.57 -24.74 1.01
CA ASN A 30 11.25 -26.15 0.72
C ASN A 30 9.75 -26.51 0.92
N ASP A 31 9.46 -27.70 1.44
CA ASP A 31 8.11 -28.20 1.71
C ASP A 31 7.79 -28.16 3.22
N GLY A 32 8.17 -27.08 3.92
CA GLY A 32 8.10 -26.96 5.38
C GLY A 32 6.70 -27.06 5.99
N PHE A 33 5.62 -26.78 5.23
CA PHE A 33 4.26 -26.90 5.77
C PHE A 33 3.72 -28.32 5.67
N ILE A 34 3.11 -28.81 6.76
CA ILE A 34 2.46 -30.11 6.82
C ILE A 34 0.94 -29.92 6.74
N TRP A 35 0.31 -30.72 5.90
CA TRP A 35 -1.13 -30.70 5.69
C TRP A 35 -1.71 -32.07 5.99
N ASP A 36 -2.78 -32.10 6.81
CA ASP A 36 -3.56 -33.29 7.05
C ASP A 36 -4.62 -33.45 5.96
N TYR A 37 -4.62 -34.59 5.29
CA TYR A 37 -5.55 -35.01 4.23
C TYR A 37 -6.43 -36.19 4.66
N SER A 38 -6.43 -36.58 5.94
CA SER A 38 -7.19 -37.72 6.45
C SER A 38 -8.69 -37.48 6.46
N GLY A 39 -9.11 -36.22 6.52
CA GLY A 39 -10.51 -35.80 6.53
C GLY A 39 -11.03 -35.35 5.17
N PRO A 40 -12.32 -34.93 5.08
CA PRO A 40 -12.94 -34.43 3.85
C PRO A 40 -12.37 -33.07 3.39
N SER A 41 -11.67 -32.37 4.29
CA SER A 41 -11.04 -31.07 4.03
C SER A 41 -9.55 -31.15 4.33
N ARG A 42 -8.77 -30.50 3.48
CA ARG A 42 -7.34 -30.31 3.76
C ARG A 42 -7.18 -29.31 4.91
N ILE A 43 -6.55 -29.75 5.99
CA ILE A 43 -6.30 -28.95 7.19
C ILE A 43 -4.78 -28.73 7.32
N PHE A 44 -4.40 -27.50 7.69
CA PHE A 44 -3.02 -27.19 8.03
C PHE A 44 -2.69 -27.79 9.41
N ASP A 45 -1.73 -28.72 9.45
CA ASP A 45 -1.26 -29.33 10.67
C ASP A 45 -0.17 -28.46 11.30
N LEU A 46 -0.61 -27.60 12.22
CA LEU A 46 0.27 -26.65 12.90
C LEU A 46 1.26 -27.36 13.83
N ASP A 47 0.80 -28.37 14.58
CA ASP A 47 1.63 -29.09 15.55
C ASP A 47 2.73 -29.89 14.84
N ALA A 48 2.40 -30.59 13.78
CA ALA A 48 3.38 -31.31 12.96
C ALA A 48 4.37 -30.35 12.30
N THR A 49 3.92 -29.16 11.84
CA THR A 49 4.80 -28.13 11.27
C THR A 49 5.76 -27.59 12.33
N ILE A 50 5.28 -27.30 13.55
CA ILE A 50 6.12 -26.86 14.67
C ILE A 50 7.15 -27.95 15.04
N ALA A 51 6.73 -29.21 15.11
CA ALA A 51 7.63 -30.33 15.39
C ALA A 51 8.72 -30.46 14.32
N MET A 52 8.37 -30.24 13.03
CA MET A 52 9.31 -30.24 11.92
C MET A 52 10.30 -29.07 12.00
N ASN A 53 9.84 -27.87 12.34
CA ASN A 53 10.73 -26.73 12.55
C ASN A 53 11.76 -26.97 13.67
N LYS A 54 11.38 -27.67 14.73
CA LYS A 54 12.28 -28.04 15.84
C LYS A 54 13.21 -29.21 15.53
N SER A 55 12.99 -29.92 14.43
CA SER A 55 13.83 -31.04 13.99
C SER A 55 15.18 -30.50 13.46
N ALA A 56 16.22 -31.33 13.48
CA ALA A 56 17.50 -31.03 12.85
C ALA A 56 17.53 -31.30 11.35
N GLU A 57 16.42 -31.78 10.79
CA GLU A 57 16.29 -32.13 9.38
C GLU A 57 15.05 -31.49 8.76
N THR A 58 15.14 -31.18 7.47
CA THR A 58 13.99 -30.79 6.66
C THR A 58 13.04 -31.98 6.47
N ARG A 59 11.83 -31.72 5.95
CA ARG A 59 10.88 -32.79 5.58
C ARG A 59 11.46 -33.80 4.56
N LYS A 60 12.48 -33.40 3.79
CA LYS A 60 13.16 -34.29 2.84
C LYS A 60 14.34 -35.04 3.43
N GLY A 61 14.63 -34.87 4.73
CA GLY A 61 15.76 -35.50 5.40
C GLY A 61 17.11 -34.80 5.17
N GLU A 62 17.09 -33.55 4.71
CA GLU A 62 18.29 -32.74 4.57
C GLU A 62 18.59 -32.06 5.92
N ALA A 63 19.86 -32.00 6.31
CA ALA A 63 20.26 -31.32 7.55
C ALA A 63 20.01 -29.81 7.42
N LYS A 64 19.52 -29.20 8.50
CA LYS A 64 19.33 -27.77 8.62
C LYS A 64 20.01 -27.19 9.85
N GLY A 65 20.09 -25.86 9.94
CA GLY A 65 20.68 -25.17 11.08
C GLY A 65 19.89 -25.41 12.36
N LEU A 66 20.56 -25.41 13.48
CA LEU A 66 19.92 -25.52 14.78
C LEU A 66 19.00 -24.30 14.99
N GLY A 67 17.72 -24.55 15.28
CA GLY A 67 16.71 -23.50 15.43
C GLY A 67 16.17 -22.90 14.12
N GLU A 68 16.59 -23.42 12.96
CA GLU A 68 16.11 -22.96 11.66
C GLU A 68 14.66 -23.41 11.40
N SER A 69 13.79 -22.47 11.06
CA SER A 69 12.43 -22.73 10.62
C SER A 69 12.35 -22.91 9.11
N ASP A 70 11.81 -24.03 8.64
CA ASP A 70 11.48 -24.24 7.21
C ASP A 70 10.18 -23.55 6.79
N ALA A 71 9.29 -23.35 7.75
CA ALA A 71 7.97 -22.77 7.56
C ALA A 71 7.65 -21.76 8.64
N ILE A 72 7.15 -20.61 8.25
CA ILE A 72 6.80 -19.49 9.13
C ILE A 72 5.44 -18.90 8.76
N LEU A 73 4.83 -18.19 9.70
CA LEU A 73 3.76 -17.27 9.35
C LEU A 73 4.35 -15.88 9.06
N ARG A 74 3.84 -15.27 8.02
CA ARG A 74 4.23 -13.91 7.61
C ARG A 74 3.04 -12.97 7.65
N ASN A 75 3.29 -11.67 7.82
CA ASN A 75 2.35 -10.61 7.49
C ASN A 75 2.73 -9.99 6.15
N SER A 76 1.75 -9.75 5.28
CA SER A 76 1.88 -8.75 4.24
C SER A 76 1.43 -7.42 4.82
N ILE A 77 2.22 -6.39 4.64
CA ILE A 77 1.97 -5.05 5.18
C ILE A 77 1.70 -4.13 4.00
N ASN A 78 0.63 -3.35 4.13
CA ASN A 78 0.32 -2.23 3.26
C ASN A 78 0.07 -1.03 4.16
N ARG A 79 0.86 0.02 3.99
CA ARG A 79 0.67 1.32 4.64
C ARG A 79 0.55 2.38 3.57
N GLN A 80 -0.33 3.34 3.78
CA GLN A 80 -0.52 4.42 2.84
C GLN A 80 -0.77 5.72 3.61
N ASP A 81 -0.07 6.76 3.19
CA ASP A 81 -0.32 8.13 3.60
C ASP A 81 -0.56 8.97 2.36
N THR A 82 -1.66 9.72 2.36
CA THR A 82 -2.05 10.59 1.25
C THR A 82 -2.33 11.97 1.78
N TYR A 83 -1.74 12.98 1.15
CA TYR A 83 -2.01 14.39 1.38
C TYR A 83 -2.59 15.00 0.11
N GLY A 84 -3.53 15.90 0.25
CA GLY A 84 -4.09 16.59 -0.90
C GLY A 84 -4.63 17.97 -0.58
N LEU A 85 -4.56 18.82 -1.58
CA LEU A 85 -5.12 20.17 -1.58
C LEU A 85 -5.94 20.34 -2.85
N ILE A 86 -7.23 20.58 -2.67
CA ILE A 86 -8.13 21.00 -3.74
C ILE A 86 -8.52 22.44 -3.48
N SER A 87 -8.30 23.30 -4.44
CA SER A 87 -8.63 24.72 -4.32
C SER A 87 -9.35 25.20 -5.58
N LYS A 88 -10.41 25.96 -5.39
CA LYS A 88 -11.23 26.52 -6.47
C LYS A 88 -11.53 27.99 -6.18
N LEU A 89 -11.21 28.83 -7.16
CA LEU A 89 -11.58 30.24 -7.17
C LEU A 89 -12.72 30.43 -8.17
N SER A 90 -13.85 30.92 -7.70
CA SER A 90 -14.99 31.32 -8.53
C SER A 90 -15.02 32.83 -8.67
N TYR A 91 -15.23 33.32 -9.87
CA TYR A 91 -15.32 34.74 -10.19
C TYR A 91 -16.56 35.02 -11.07
N ASP A 92 -17.47 35.82 -10.54
CA ASP A 92 -18.65 36.29 -11.25
C ASP A 92 -18.27 37.49 -12.10
N LEU A 93 -18.04 37.26 -13.40
CA LEU A 93 -17.68 38.32 -14.38
C LEU A 93 -18.81 39.35 -14.51
N ASN A 94 -20.04 38.87 -14.51
CA ASN A 94 -21.28 39.66 -14.53
C ASN A 94 -22.43 38.75 -14.02
N ALA A 95 -23.68 39.26 -14.06
CA ALA A 95 -24.85 38.53 -13.58
C ALA A 95 -25.17 37.24 -14.37
N GLU A 96 -24.63 37.10 -15.58
CA GLU A 96 -24.89 35.98 -16.49
C GLU A 96 -23.73 35.00 -16.60
N THR A 97 -22.49 35.40 -16.18
CA THR A 97 -21.27 34.67 -16.47
C THR A 97 -20.43 34.47 -15.23
N THR A 98 -20.14 33.21 -14.89
CA THR A 98 -19.20 32.83 -13.84
C THR A 98 -18.05 32.05 -14.45
N VAL A 99 -16.83 32.38 -14.06
CA VAL A 99 -15.61 31.61 -14.38
C VAL A 99 -15.06 31.00 -13.10
N GLU A 100 -14.60 29.77 -13.21
CA GLU A 100 -13.95 29.07 -12.11
C GLU A 100 -12.60 28.51 -12.57
N VAL A 101 -11.59 28.67 -11.72
CA VAL A 101 -10.28 28.03 -11.91
C VAL A 101 -9.97 27.18 -10.70
N GLY A 102 -9.36 26.04 -10.92
CA GLY A 102 -9.07 25.11 -9.84
C GLY A 102 -7.72 24.46 -9.94
N LEU A 103 -7.21 24.11 -8.77
CA LEU A 103 -5.98 23.35 -8.52
C LEU A 103 -6.36 22.08 -7.76
N ASP A 104 -5.80 20.96 -8.19
CA ASP A 104 -5.86 19.66 -7.49
C ASP A 104 -4.43 19.12 -7.35
N TRP A 105 -3.89 19.17 -6.14
CA TRP A 105 -2.58 18.62 -5.81
C TRP A 105 -2.74 17.47 -4.84
N ARG A 106 -2.06 16.35 -5.10
CA ARG A 106 -2.04 15.18 -4.24
C ARG A 106 -0.66 14.55 -4.26
N THR A 107 -0.26 14.01 -3.11
CA THR A 107 0.87 13.12 -3.00
C THR A 107 0.49 11.92 -2.12
N ALA A 108 0.89 10.73 -2.51
CA ALA A 108 0.65 9.51 -1.76
C ALA A 108 1.93 8.70 -1.66
N GLU A 109 2.25 8.24 -0.46
CA GLU A 109 3.30 7.26 -0.21
C GLU A 109 2.63 5.93 0.17
N ILE A 110 3.04 4.85 -0.50
CA ILE A 110 2.45 3.52 -0.36
C ILE A 110 3.57 2.53 -0.11
N GLU A 111 3.63 1.99 1.10
CA GLU A 111 4.59 0.97 1.51
C GLU A 111 3.98 -0.42 1.36
N HIS A 112 4.74 -1.34 0.76
CA HIS A 112 4.46 -2.76 0.71
C HIS A 112 5.63 -3.54 1.25
N ALA A 113 5.38 -4.38 2.25
CA ALA A 113 6.41 -5.21 2.87
C ALA A 113 5.86 -6.58 3.28
N ARG A 114 6.77 -7.50 3.56
CA ARG A 114 6.49 -8.72 4.31
C ARG A 114 7.37 -8.77 5.54
N GLU A 115 6.79 -9.20 6.65
CA GLU A 115 7.52 -9.42 7.90
C GLU A 115 7.26 -10.83 8.45
N VAL A 116 8.21 -11.34 9.21
CA VAL A 116 8.05 -12.57 9.97
C VAL A 116 7.06 -12.33 11.10
N ARG A 117 5.93 -13.03 11.08
CA ARG A 117 4.91 -12.97 12.12
C ARG A 117 5.15 -13.99 13.25
N ASP A 118 5.51 -15.21 12.86
CA ASP A 118 5.71 -16.33 13.80
C ASP A 118 6.66 -17.34 13.17
N LEU A 119 7.67 -17.72 13.90
CA LEU A 119 8.69 -18.69 13.48
C LEU A 119 8.25 -20.13 13.64
N LEU A 120 7.05 -20.38 14.17
CA LEU A 120 6.47 -21.71 14.37
C LEU A 120 7.42 -22.66 15.09
N GLY A 121 8.02 -22.18 16.18
CA GLY A 121 8.83 -22.98 17.10
C GLY A 121 10.32 -23.07 16.79
N GLY A 122 10.80 -22.43 15.73
CA GLY A 122 12.24 -22.18 15.52
C GLY A 122 12.70 -20.85 16.08
N ASP A 123 13.98 -20.55 15.91
CA ASP A 123 14.63 -19.33 16.40
C ASP A 123 14.81 -18.28 15.29
N TYR A 124 14.93 -18.73 14.03
CA TYR A 124 15.12 -17.89 12.85
C TYR A 124 14.61 -18.58 11.58
N PHE A 125 14.46 -17.78 10.54
CA PHE A 125 14.14 -18.23 9.19
C PHE A 125 15.25 -17.77 8.23
N VAL A 126 15.76 -18.65 7.38
CA VAL A 126 16.75 -18.26 6.36
C VAL A 126 16.05 -17.63 5.19
N GLU A 127 16.25 -16.32 5.02
CA GLU A 127 15.68 -15.58 3.89
C GLU A 127 16.52 -15.82 2.62
N THR A 128 15.84 -16.20 1.54
CA THR A 128 16.47 -16.53 0.26
C THR A 128 15.84 -15.84 -0.94
N SER A 129 14.83 -15.00 -0.71
CA SER A 129 14.04 -14.36 -1.78
C SER A 129 14.32 -12.88 -1.96
N ASP A 130 15.01 -12.25 -0.99
CA ASP A 130 15.38 -10.84 -1.04
C ASP A 130 16.83 -10.71 -1.51
N ASP A 131 17.00 -10.37 -2.80
CA ASP A 131 18.32 -10.18 -3.42
C ASP A 131 19.14 -9.04 -2.81
N ASN A 132 18.53 -8.17 -2.00
CA ASN A 132 19.21 -7.10 -1.28
C ASN A 132 19.79 -7.56 0.08
N ARG A 133 19.51 -8.80 0.49
CA ARG A 133 20.06 -9.40 1.71
C ARG A 133 21.27 -10.28 1.40
N PRO A 134 22.23 -10.41 2.31
CA PRO A 134 23.32 -11.37 2.14
C PRO A 134 22.79 -12.81 2.15
N ASP A 135 23.46 -13.68 1.41
CA ASP A 135 23.16 -15.12 1.42
C ASP A 135 23.15 -15.68 2.86
N GLY A 136 22.11 -16.46 3.19
CA GLY A 136 21.96 -17.04 4.51
C GLY A 136 21.51 -16.06 5.60
N TYR A 137 20.94 -14.91 5.24
CA TYR A 137 20.38 -13.97 6.21
C TYR A 137 19.34 -14.64 7.09
N GLN A 138 19.54 -14.59 8.41
CA GLN A 138 18.69 -15.17 9.42
C GLN A 138 17.67 -14.12 9.89
N ALA A 139 16.43 -14.28 9.47
CA ALA A 139 15.33 -13.40 9.84
C ALA A 139 14.67 -13.86 11.15
N GLY A 140 14.55 -12.97 12.11
CA GLY A 140 13.80 -13.14 13.36
C GLY A 140 12.37 -12.58 13.26
N LEU A 141 11.66 -12.63 14.41
CA LEU A 141 10.30 -12.05 14.51
C LEU A 141 10.31 -10.55 14.19
N GLY A 142 9.42 -10.13 13.30
CA GLY A 142 9.28 -8.74 12.88
C GLY A 142 10.26 -8.31 11.80
N ASP A 143 11.23 -9.15 11.43
CA ASP A 143 12.16 -8.83 10.34
C ASP A 143 11.45 -8.85 8.99
N ILE A 144 11.86 -7.94 8.13
CA ILE A 144 11.37 -7.87 6.74
C ILE A 144 11.99 -9.00 5.93
N ILE A 145 11.14 -9.68 5.16
CA ILE A 145 11.47 -10.80 4.26
C ILE A 145 10.85 -10.59 2.89
N ALA A 146 11.42 -11.22 1.88
CA ALA A 146 10.97 -11.27 0.49
C ALA A 146 11.02 -9.91 -0.23
N TYR A 147 10.39 -8.88 0.30
CA TYR A 147 10.39 -7.54 -0.31
C TYR A 147 10.03 -6.44 0.67
N HIS A 148 10.56 -5.25 0.41
CA HIS A 148 10.17 -3.99 1.03
C HIS A 148 10.26 -2.91 -0.02
N ASN A 149 9.14 -2.40 -0.47
CA ASN A 149 9.12 -1.34 -1.46
C ASN A 149 8.18 -0.20 -1.08
N THR A 150 8.56 0.99 -1.49
CA THR A 150 7.78 2.21 -1.31
C THR A 150 7.51 2.84 -2.67
N ASN A 151 6.24 3.13 -2.92
CA ASN A 151 5.80 3.81 -4.13
C ASN A 151 5.28 5.19 -3.76
N THR A 152 5.75 6.22 -4.45
CA THR A 152 5.21 7.58 -4.33
C THR A 152 4.45 7.92 -5.60
N VAL A 153 3.28 8.51 -5.44
CA VAL A 153 2.44 8.99 -6.54
C VAL A 153 2.15 10.46 -6.31
N ASP A 154 2.64 11.30 -7.22
CA ASP A 154 2.39 12.74 -7.21
C ASP A 154 1.43 13.11 -8.34
N TRP A 155 0.38 13.82 -7.98
CA TRP A 155 -0.62 14.34 -8.89
C TRP A 155 -0.67 15.85 -8.81
N LEU A 156 -0.67 16.51 -9.98
CA LEU A 156 -0.93 17.94 -10.09
C LEU A 156 -1.90 18.18 -11.24
N GLY A 157 -3.03 18.78 -10.94
CA GLY A 157 -4.07 19.12 -11.91
C GLY A 157 -4.51 20.57 -11.83
N PHE A 158 -4.87 21.13 -12.98
CA PHE A 158 -5.47 22.46 -13.11
C PHE A 158 -6.67 22.37 -14.02
N PHE A 159 -7.70 23.13 -13.72
CA PHE A 159 -8.84 23.29 -14.61
C PHE A 159 -9.33 24.73 -14.65
N ALA A 160 -9.99 25.07 -15.73
CA ALA A 160 -10.76 26.29 -15.88
C ALA A 160 -12.10 25.94 -16.51
N GLN A 161 -13.17 26.52 -15.99
CA GLN A 161 -14.51 26.35 -16.53
C GLN A 161 -15.25 27.68 -16.56
N GLY A 162 -16.18 27.79 -17.50
CA GLY A 162 -17.06 28.93 -17.66
C GLY A 162 -18.51 28.47 -17.75
N ASN A 163 -19.37 29.19 -17.06
CA ASN A 163 -20.82 29.02 -17.09
C ASN A 163 -21.45 30.32 -17.54
N TYR A 164 -22.33 30.24 -18.55
CA TYR A 164 -23.13 31.35 -19.01
C TYR A 164 -24.60 30.97 -18.88
N THR A 165 -25.41 31.86 -18.30
CA THR A 165 -26.84 31.66 -18.17
C THR A 165 -27.55 32.98 -18.40
N LYS A 166 -28.41 33.05 -19.45
CA LYS A 166 -29.25 34.18 -19.74
C LYS A 166 -30.61 33.71 -20.25
N ASP A 167 -31.66 34.18 -19.65
CA ASP A 167 -33.04 33.84 -19.96
C ASP A 167 -33.25 32.32 -20.03
N ALA A 168 -33.54 31.75 -21.19
CA ALA A 168 -33.73 30.33 -21.41
C ALA A 168 -32.47 29.62 -21.95
N ILE A 169 -31.33 30.30 -22.05
CA ILE A 169 -30.08 29.76 -22.59
C ILE A 169 -29.09 29.55 -21.46
N SER A 170 -28.55 28.32 -21.39
CA SER A 170 -27.40 28.00 -20.53
C SER A 170 -26.31 27.32 -21.36
N ALA A 171 -25.08 27.76 -21.21
CA ALA A 171 -23.89 27.19 -21.84
C ALA A 171 -22.80 26.93 -20.79
N TYR A 172 -22.07 25.84 -20.98
CA TYR A 172 -20.99 25.41 -20.12
C TYR A 172 -19.79 24.96 -20.96
N GLY A 173 -18.59 25.29 -20.51
CA GLY A 173 -17.35 24.79 -21.09
C GLY A 173 -16.28 24.61 -20.03
N MET A 174 -15.48 23.56 -20.17
CA MET A 174 -14.38 23.26 -19.26
C MET A 174 -13.16 22.76 -20.03
N ALA A 175 -11.96 23.17 -19.58
CA ALA A 175 -10.68 22.61 -19.99
C ALA A 175 -9.83 22.33 -18.77
N GLY A 176 -9.02 21.28 -18.82
CA GLY A 176 -8.13 20.91 -17.72
C GLY A 176 -6.87 20.21 -18.21
N PHE A 177 -5.87 20.24 -17.36
CA PHE A 177 -4.60 19.54 -17.54
C PHE A 177 -4.22 18.85 -16.24
N SER A 178 -3.65 17.65 -16.34
CA SER A 178 -3.07 16.96 -15.19
C SER A 178 -1.77 16.26 -15.53
N SER A 179 -0.89 16.18 -14.56
CA SER A 179 0.37 15.43 -14.60
C SER A 179 0.42 14.46 -13.43
N ILE A 180 0.90 13.24 -13.69
CA ILE A 180 1.11 12.21 -12.69
C ILE A 180 2.54 11.72 -12.77
N THR A 181 3.21 11.63 -11.61
CA THR A 181 4.56 11.08 -11.50
C THR A 181 4.53 9.90 -10.55
N TYR A 182 5.18 8.81 -10.93
CA TYR A 182 5.35 7.61 -10.10
C TYR A 182 6.83 7.44 -9.78
N THR A 183 7.13 7.22 -8.51
CA THR A 183 8.47 6.86 -8.05
C THR A 183 8.40 5.54 -7.30
N HIS A 184 9.29 4.62 -7.62
CA HIS A 184 9.42 3.32 -6.97
C HIS A 184 10.79 3.22 -6.31
N GLN A 185 10.81 2.76 -5.05
CA GLN A 185 12.00 2.50 -4.26
C GLN A 185 11.91 1.08 -3.70
N ASN A 186 13.02 0.34 -3.83
CA ASN A 186 13.17 -1.04 -3.36
C ASN A 186 14.34 -1.12 -2.40
#